data_c33b70696cb22016d58a6d07207e6dcf
#
_entry.id   c33b70696cb22016d58a6d07207e6dcf
#
_cell.length_a   1.000
_cell.length_b   1.000
_cell.length_c   1.000
_cell.angle_alpha   90.00
_cell.angle_beta   90.00
_cell.angle_gamma   90.00
#
_symmetry.space_group_name_H-M   'P 1'
#
loop_
_entity.id
_entity.type
_entity.pdbx_description
1 polymer ?
#
loop_
_entity_poly.entity_id
_entity_poly.type
_entity_poly.pdbx_seq_one_letter_code
_entity_poly.pdbx_strand_id
1 'polypeptide(L)'
;MPTLRSDLRRRRPVALLLATLAAAATLTACGSGDTGVSAADAESQAADLVKVLNLKDGAALGGDVTFELGAALTLSGPSAGNGQSMRNAAELAAKQIKAAGGPTIKLSVKDIKGPDPVAAKQAASELASEGVPAKITSMGDGLGAMLADTDKNKILSLDGVGGAQVFTRGTRYFYGTREVAPSDAVPGALEWFKRTHPQGRTVGLAGVDLGAANAAIKADMTAKFAAAGLTFNGLWETAAPSSQDFASMIAKIKKNPPDLLWVAFSGASPGAFAAQAKAAGIKSELVGIEFTQEAVRASKGVLDSDGFTFAMDYFDASAPSNPLAKLFADAYKKAYGQPADFYAANAYEETLMVWDLIRRVKAAGGDPGDSAQLKAALEKDPRFASVYGGDAATVGSLKIDLKTHGVASRPMGVFEYKDGKVKPLATYDVGGQGFRLGG
;
A
#
# COMPACT_ATOMS: atom_id res chain seq x y z
N MET A 1 24.52 -44.80 -54.28
CA MET A 1 24.01 -45.91 -55.15
C MET A 1 23.35 -46.95 -54.28
N PRO A 2 22.23 -47.55 -54.59
CA PRO A 2 21.19 -47.22 -55.59
C PRO A 2 19.84 -46.90 -54.90
N THR A 3 19.00 -46.06 -55.40
CA THR A 3 18.00 -46.09 -56.48
C THR A 3 16.75 -46.92 -56.25
N LEU A 4 15.66 -46.26 -56.41
CA LEU A 4 14.45 -46.41 -57.24
C LEU A 4 13.21 -47.00 -56.54
N ARG A 5 12.08 -46.52 -56.70
CA ARG A 5 11.10 -46.04 -57.67
C ARG A 5 9.67 -46.16 -57.07
N SER A 6 8.93 -45.14 -57.15
CA SER A 6 7.65 -44.95 -57.83
C SER A 6 6.60 -46.05 -57.75
N ASP A 7 5.36 -45.70 -57.38
CA ASP A 7 4.23 -45.87 -58.29
C ASP A 7 2.99 -45.06 -57.88
N LEU A 8 2.50 -44.40 -58.91
CA LEU A 8 1.22 -43.70 -59.00
C LEU A 8 0.05 -44.73 -59.18
N ARG A 9 -1.06 -44.51 -58.54
CA ARG A 9 -2.40 -44.79 -59.15
C ARG A 9 -3.50 -43.87 -58.62
N ARG A 10 -3.97 -43.11 -59.53
CA ARG A 10 -5.26 -42.44 -59.74
C ARG A 10 -6.46 -43.22 -59.25
N ARG A 11 -7.49 -42.57 -58.69
CA ARG A 11 -8.83 -42.43 -59.33
C ARG A 11 -9.71 -41.44 -58.55
N ARG A 12 -10.48 -40.68 -59.32
CA ARG A 12 -11.46 -39.65 -59.07
C ARG A 12 -12.86 -40.22 -58.69
N PRO A 13 -13.91 -39.39 -58.63
CA PRO A 13 -14.39 -38.52 -57.58
C PRO A 13 -15.84 -38.89 -57.23
N VAL A 14 -16.38 -38.46 -56.09
CA VAL A 14 -17.84 -38.30 -55.91
C VAL A 14 -18.08 -36.98 -55.22
N ALA A 15 -18.82 -36.16 -55.89
CA ALA A 15 -19.42 -34.93 -55.37
C ALA A 15 -20.71 -35.27 -54.64
N LEU A 16 -21.02 -34.64 -53.51
CA LEU A 16 -22.40 -34.24 -53.16
C LEU A 16 -22.44 -33.17 -52.05
N LEU A 17 -23.07 -32.07 -52.47
CA LEU A 17 -23.98 -31.15 -51.75
C LEU A 17 -23.66 -30.56 -50.37
N LEU A 18 -23.46 -29.26 -50.43
CA LEU A 18 -23.98 -28.13 -49.67
C LEU A 18 -24.87 -28.40 -48.44
N ALA A 19 -24.40 -27.95 -47.28
CA ALA A 19 -25.25 -27.32 -46.28
C ALA A 19 -24.42 -26.20 -45.63
N THR A 20 -24.78 -24.96 -45.93
CA THR A 20 -24.28 -23.74 -45.34
C THR A 20 -24.81 -23.62 -43.91
N LEU A 21 -23.96 -23.75 -42.90
CA LEU A 21 -24.16 -23.16 -41.57
C LEU A 21 -23.10 -22.11 -41.37
N ALA A 22 -23.53 -20.85 -41.41
CA ALA A 22 -22.73 -19.72 -41.00
C ALA A 22 -22.55 -19.77 -39.49
N ALA A 23 -21.46 -20.35 -39.02
CA ALA A 23 -20.95 -20.12 -37.66
C ALA A 23 -20.04 -18.91 -37.70
N ALA A 24 -20.55 -17.81 -37.19
CA ALA A 24 -19.71 -16.61 -36.90
C ALA A 24 -18.68 -17.02 -35.85
N ALA A 25 -17.50 -17.38 -36.31
CA ALA A 25 -16.34 -17.51 -35.45
C ALA A 25 -15.89 -16.06 -35.09
N THR A 26 -16.28 -15.61 -33.91
CA THR A 26 -15.64 -14.47 -33.28
C THR A 26 -14.18 -14.83 -33.04
N LEU A 27 -13.32 -14.31 -33.86
CA LEU A 27 -11.89 -14.24 -33.62
C LEU A 27 -11.68 -13.42 -32.34
N THR A 28 -11.56 -14.09 -31.22
CA THR A 28 -10.97 -13.51 -30.02
C THR A 28 -9.51 -13.27 -30.34
N ALA A 29 -9.20 -12.03 -30.71
CA ALA A 29 -7.84 -11.55 -30.71
C ALA A 29 -7.27 -11.77 -29.30
N CYS A 30 -6.21 -12.57 -29.16
CA CYS A 30 -5.35 -12.58 -28.00
C CYS A 30 -4.69 -11.20 -27.91
N GLY A 31 -5.40 -10.23 -27.33
CA GLY A 31 -4.86 -8.99 -26.82
C GLY A 31 -4.37 -9.22 -25.40
N SER A 32 -3.19 -8.74 -25.10
CA SER A 32 -2.56 -8.62 -23.78
C SER A 32 -3.60 -8.43 -22.68
N GLY A 33 -3.60 -9.33 -21.67
CA GLY A 33 -4.61 -9.44 -20.64
C GLY A 33 -4.94 -8.13 -19.92
N ASP A 34 -6.00 -7.50 -20.37
CA ASP A 34 -6.71 -6.49 -19.58
C ASP A 34 -7.61 -7.23 -18.57
N THR A 35 -7.03 -7.63 -17.44
CA THR A 35 -7.75 -8.21 -16.30
C THR A 35 -8.47 -7.10 -15.50
N GLY A 36 -8.77 -5.99 -16.14
CA GLY A 36 -9.39 -4.83 -15.51
C GLY A 36 -10.91 -4.89 -15.45
N VAL A 37 -11.47 -4.06 -14.58
CA VAL A 37 -12.91 -3.80 -14.41
C VAL A 37 -13.60 -3.56 -15.76
N SER A 38 -14.70 -4.26 -16.03
CA SER A 38 -15.52 -3.96 -17.20
C SER A 38 -16.19 -2.58 -17.06
N ALA A 39 -16.50 -1.92 -18.18
CA ALA A 39 -17.19 -0.64 -18.14
C ALA A 39 -18.54 -0.75 -17.40
N ALA A 40 -19.30 -1.81 -17.61
CA ALA A 40 -20.57 -2.06 -16.93
C ALA A 40 -20.42 -2.22 -15.41
N ASP A 41 -19.33 -2.84 -14.94
CA ASP A 41 -19.04 -2.95 -13.51
C ASP A 41 -18.68 -1.61 -12.90
N ALA A 42 -17.91 -0.79 -13.62
CA ALA A 42 -17.56 0.54 -13.17
C ALA A 42 -18.80 1.44 -13.07
N GLU A 43 -19.72 1.38 -14.01
CA GLU A 43 -20.99 2.13 -13.98
C GLU A 43 -21.87 1.72 -12.80
N SER A 44 -22.01 0.42 -12.53
CA SER A 44 -22.77 -0.08 -11.37
C SER A 44 -22.22 0.43 -10.05
N GLN A 45 -20.91 0.52 -9.92
CA GLN A 45 -20.21 0.98 -8.70
C GLN A 45 -20.16 2.50 -8.58
N ALA A 46 -20.27 3.22 -9.69
CA ALA A 46 -20.16 4.66 -9.75
C ALA A 46 -21.27 5.38 -8.95
N ALA A 47 -22.50 4.93 -9.09
CA ALA A 47 -23.63 5.50 -8.34
C ALA A 47 -23.45 5.30 -6.82
N ASP A 48 -22.95 4.12 -6.43
CA ASP A 48 -22.65 3.83 -5.02
C ASP A 48 -21.50 4.69 -4.51
N LEU A 49 -20.44 4.91 -5.31
CA LEU A 49 -19.32 5.77 -4.94
C LEU A 49 -19.77 7.22 -4.72
N VAL A 50 -20.57 7.78 -5.63
CA VAL A 50 -21.15 9.14 -5.49
C VAL A 50 -21.97 9.25 -4.20
N LYS A 51 -22.83 8.26 -3.94
CA LYS A 51 -23.65 8.21 -2.74
C LYS A 51 -22.82 8.09 -1.46
N VAL A 52 -21.87 7.18 -1.42
CA VAL A 52 -21.00 6.90 -0.27
C VAL A 52 -20.15 8.12 0.08
N LEU A 53 -19.63 8.81 -0.93
CA LEU A 53 -18.85 10.04 -0.74
C LEU A 53 -19.71 11.29 -0.58
N ASN A 54 -21.06 11.15 -0.61
CA ASN A 54 -22.01 12.26 -0.53
C ASN A 54 -21.70 13.39 -1.52
N LEU A 55 -21.40 13.03 -2.76
CA LEU A 55 -21.04 13.98 -3.81
C LEU A 55 -22.31 14.52 -4.48
N LYS A 56 -22.26 15.80 -4.86
CA LYS A 56 -23.30 16.41 -5.69
C LYS A 56 -23.01 16.14 -7.16
N ASP A 57 -24.06 15.83 -7.92
CA ASP A 57 -23.97 15.56 -9.34
C ASP A 57 -23.53 16.77 -10.17
N GLY A 58 -23.10 16.50 -11.41
CA GLY A 58 -22.86 17.51 -12.44
C GLY A 58 -21.43 18.05 -12.49
N ALA A 59 -21.26 19.28 -12.95
CA ALA A 59 -19.96 19.91 -13.21
C ALA A 59 -18.99 19.91 -12.01
N ALA A 60 -19.53 19.81 -10.80
CA ALA A 60 -18.76 19.71 -9.57
C ALA A 60 -17.91 18.42 -9.47
N LEU A 61 -18.15 17.41 -10.34
CA LEU A 61 -17.39 16.15 -10.35
C LEU A 61 -16.10 16.21 -11.19
N GLY A 62 -15.94 17.24 -12.04
CA GLY A 62 -14.74 17.45 -12.85
C GLY A 62 -14.67 16.60 -14.10
N GLY A 63 -15.80 16.17 -14.67
CA GLY A 63 -15.87 15.26 -15.82
C GLY A 63 -15.27 15.81 -17.12
N ASP A 64 -15.08 17.13 -17.21
CA ASP A 64 -14.41 17.83 -18.30
C ASP A 64 -12.87 17.79 -18.23
N VAL A 65 -12.31 17.30 -17.11
CA VAL A 65 -10.86 17.27 -16.87
C VAL A 65 -10.26 15.95 -17.37
N THR A 66 -9.15 16.03 -18.08
CA THR A 66 -8.19 14.93 -18.25
C THR A 66 -7.00 15.22 -17.36
N PHE A 67 -6.64 14.28 -16.51
CA PHE A 67 -5.61 14.43 -15.49
C PHE A 67 -4.55 13.34 -15.61
N GLU A 68 -3.30 13.73 -15.74
CA GLU A 68 -2.16 12.79 -15.75
C GLU A 68 -1.68 12.60 -14.31
N LEU A 69 -1.92 11.40 -13.74
CA LEU A 69 -1.47 11.02 -12.40
C LEU A 69 -0.22 10.16 -12.50
N GLY A 70 0.89 10.66 -11.98
CA GLY A 70 2.11 9.86 -11.84
C GLY A 70 1.94 8.75 -10.81
N ALA A 71 2.58 7.61 -11.03
CA ALA A 71 2.60 6.50 -10.08
C ALA A 71 4.02 5.89 -10.05
N ALA A 72 4.79 6.20 -9.01
CA ALA A 72 6.12 5.64 -8.79
C ALA A 72 6.01 4.44 -7.87
N LEU A 73 5.92 3.23 -8.45
CA LEU A 73 5.54 2.01 -7.74
C LEU A 73 6.64 0.95 -7.83
N THR A 74 6.74 0.10 -6.83
CA THR A 74 7.63 -1.07 -6.84
C THR A 74 7.00 -2.19 -7.68
N LEU A 75 7.32 -2.28 -8.97
CA LEU A 75 6.75 -3.27 -9.88
C LEU A 75 7.68 -4.44 -10.19
N SER A 76 8.93 -4.36 -9.74
CA SER A 76 9.91 -5.45 -9.84
C SER A 76 10.65 -5.66 -8.52
N GLY A 77 11.36 -6.79 -8.40
CA GLY A 77 12.05 -7.18 -7.17
C GLY A 77 11.13 -7.87 -6.14
N PRO A 78 11.62 -8.06 -4.89
CA PRO A 78 10.94 -8.86 -3.87
C PRO A 78 9.58 -8.33 -3.44
N SER A 79 9.32 -7.02 -3.59
CA SER A 79 8.05 -6.37 -3.20
C SER A 79 7.18 -6.01 -4.40
N ALA A 80 7.40 -6.62 -5.56
CA ALA A 80 6.66 -6.33 -6.79
C ALA A 80 5.14 -6.54 -6.64
N GLY A 81 4.72 -7.52 -5.83
CA GLY A 81 3.32 -7.78 -5.54
C GLY A 81 2.61 -6.59 -4.92
N ASN A 82 3.29 -5.86 -4.03
CA ASN A 82 2.73 -4.68 -3.36
C ASN A 82 2.47 -3.55 -4.36
N GLY A 83 3.44 -3.25 -5.22
CA GLY A 83 3.28 -2.23 -6.26
C GLY A 83 2.22 -2.60 -7.29
N GLN A 84 2.09 -3.89 -7.62
CA GLN A 84 1.02 -4.35 -8.51
C GLN A 84 -0.36 -4.20 -7.87
N SER A 85 -0.50 -4.50 -6.57
CA SER A 85 -1.74 -4.26 -5.82
C SER A 85 -2.12 -2.78 -5.84
N MET A 86 -1.15 -1.88 -5.63
CA MET A 86 -1.35 -0.43 -5.70
C MET A 86 -1.77 0.03 -7.09
N ARG A 87 -1.08 -0.43 -8.13
CA ARG A 87 -1.42 -0.12 -9.52
C ARG A 87 -2.86 -0.53 -9.84
N ASN A 88 -3.23 -1.77 -9.54
CA ASN A 88 -4.56 -2.30 -9.75
C ASN A 88 -5.63 -1.44 -9.08
N ALA A 89 -5.39 -1.03 -7.84
CA ALA A 89 -6.33 -0.22 -7.08
C ALA A 89 -6.45 1.22 -7.62
N ALA A 90 -5.36 1.84 -8.05
CA ALA A 90 -5.39 3.15 -8.69
C ALA A 90 -6.14 3.11 -10.04
N GLU A 91 -5.92 2.06 -10.86
CA GLU A 91 -6.65 1.83 -12.10
C GLU A 91 -8.16 1.61 -11.86
N LEU A 92 -8.52 0.85 -10.80
CA LEU A 92 -9.90 0.65 -10.38
C LEU A 92 -10.55 1.98 -10.00
N ALA A 93 -9.91 2.76 -9.13
CA ALA A 93 -10.39 4.06 -8.71
C ALA A 93 -10.59 5.01 -9.91
N ALA A 94 -9.61 5.08 -10.81
CA ALA A 94 -9.69 5.92 -12.02
C ALA A 94 -10.91 5.54 -12.90
N LYS A 95 -11.18 4.25 -13.10
CA LYS A 95 -12.35 3.77 -13.84
C LYS A 95 -13.67 4.14 -13.14
N GLN A 96 -13.75 3.92 -11.82
CA GLN A 96 -14.94 4.26 -11.02
C GLN A 96 -15.19 5.77 -11.00
N ILE A 97 -14.16 6.59 -10.85
CA ILE A 97 -14.22 8.05 -10.88
C ILE A 97 -14.77 8.51 -12.25
N LYS A 98 -14.24 7.98 -13.34
CA LYS A 98 -14.73 8.32 -14.68
C LYS A 98 -16.19 7.95 -14.88
N ALA A 99 -16.59 6.74 -14.49
CA ALA A 99 -17.97 6.27 -14.58
C ALA A 99 -18.91 7.10 -13.70
N ALA A 100 -18.43 7.63 -12.57
CA ALA A 100 -19.17 8.55 -11.69
C ALA A 100 -19.35 9.97 -12.26
N GLY A 101 -18.86 10.24 -13.47
CA GLY A 101 -18.88 11.58 -14.09
C GLY A 101 -17.71 12.46 -13.66
N GLY A 102 -16.70 11.91 -13.03
CA GLY A 102 -15.46 12.58 -12.65
C GLY A 102 -14.44 12.67 -13.81
N PRO A 103 -13.22 13.15 -13.52
CA PRO A 103 -12.16 13.33 -14.51
C PRO A 103 -11.74 12.01 -15.17
N THR A 104 -11.17 12.11 -16.36
CA THR A 104 -10.40 11.02 -16.96
C THR A 104 -9.00 11.04 -16.34
N ILE A 105 -8.73 10.15 -15.37
CA ILE A 105 -7.41 10.01 -14.77
C ILE A 105 -6.61 8.99 -15.58
N LYS A 106 -5.48 9.44 -16.14
CA LYS A 106 -4.51 8.60 -16.85
C LYS A 106 -3.31 8.37 -15.95
N LEU A 107 -2.94 7.11 -15.73
CA LEU A 107 -1.80 6.75 -14.89
C LEU A 107 -0.53 6.69 -15.72
N SER A 108 0.47 7.53 -15.38
CA SER A 108 1.86 7.37 -15.83
C SER A 108 2.63 6.58 -14.79
N VAL A 109 2.83 5.28 -15.07
CA VAL A 109 3.42 4.35 -14.10
C VAL A 109 4.91 4.18 -14.36
N LYS A 110 5.73 4.33 -13.32
CA LYS A 110 7.19 4.12 -13.34
C LYS A 110 7.57 3.09 -12.28
N ASP A 111 8.42 2.15 -12.67
CA ASP A 111 8.95 1.13 -11.75
C ASP A 111 10.15 1.66 -10.98
N ILE A 112 10.05 1.74 -9.66
CA ILE A 112 11.15 2.10 -8.76
C ILE A 112 12.02 0.90 -8.35
N LYS A 113 11.75 -0.29 -8.87
CA LYS A 113 12.53 -1.53 -8.73
C LYS A 113 12.81 -1.97 -7.29
N GLY A 114 11.82 -1.83 -6.40
CA GLY A 114 12.03 -2.09 -4.98
C GLY A 114 12.88 -1.00 -4.34
N PRO A 115 13.69 -1.28 -3.32
CA PRO A 115 14.47 -0.26 -2.64
C PRO A 115 15.71 0.18 -3.43
N ASP A 116 15.56 0.54 -4.71
CA ASP A 116 16.64 1.05 -5.56
C ASP A 116 16.56 2.59 -5.66
N PRO A 117 17.43 3.35 -4.95
CA PRO A 117 17.40 4.80 -4.96
C PRO A 117 17.72 5.40 -6.34
N VAL A 118 18.45 4.69 -7.20
CA VAL A 118 18.74 5.14 -8.56
C VAL A 118 17.50 5.06 -9.43
N ALA A 119 16.81 3.92 -9.41
CA ALA A 119 15.55 3.74 -10.13
C ALA A 119 14.46 4.70 -9.62
N ALA A 120 14.36 4.91 -8.31
CA ALA A 120 13.44 5.86 -7.71
C ALA A 120 13.69 7.30 -8.19
N LYS A 121 14.95 7.73 -8.23
CA LYS A 121 15.33 9.05 -8.75
C LYS A 121 15.03 9.18 -10.25
N GLN A 122 15.31 8.14 -11.03
CA GLN A 122 14.98 8.10 -12.45
C GLN A 122 13.47 8.23 -12.67
N ALA A 123 12.65 7.45 -11.95
CA ALA A 123 11.20 7.52 -12.00
C ALA A 123 10.68 8.93 -11.67
N ALA A 124 11.22 9.57 -10.63
CA ALA A 124 10.87 10.94 -10.27
C ALA A 124 11.20 11.94 -11.39
N SER A 125 12.38 11.80 -12.03
CA SER A 125 12.80 12.67 -13.13
C SER A 125 11.95 12.46 -14.40
N GLU A 126 11.58 11.23 -14.71
CA GLU A 126 10.70 10.91 -15.84
C GLU A 126 9.30 11.52 -15.64
N LEU A 127 8.69 11.33 -14.47
CA LEU A 127 7.39 11.92 -14.14
C LEU A 127 7.43 13.45 -14.17
N ALA A 128 8.53 14.05 -13.72
CA ALA A 128 8.73 15.50 -13.82
C ALA A 128 8.83 15.97 -15.28
N SER A 129 9.51 15.22 -16.13
CA SER A 129 9.65 15.52 -17.56
C SER A 129 8.32 15.39 -18.30
N GLU A 130 7.43 14.52 -17.88
CA GLU A 130 6.08 14.35 -18.37
C GLU A 130 5.14 15.45 -17.88
N GLY A 131 5.55 16.24 -16.89
CA GLY A 131 4.77 17.37 -16.39
C GLY A 131 3.57 16.93 -15.54
N VAL A 132 3.61 15.76 -14.90
CA VAL A 132 2.49 15.31 -14.06
C VAL A 132 2.29 16.28 -12.89
N PRO A 133 1.05 16.76 -12.65
CA PRO A 133 0.80 17.71 -11.56
C PRO A 133 0.78 17.05 -10.18
N ALA A 134 0.47 15.76 -10.12
CA ALA A 134 0.49 14.96 -8.90
C ALA A 134 0.99 13.55 -9.14
N LYS A 135 1.47 12.89 -8.10
CA LYS A 135 1.87 11.48 -8.13
C LYS A 135 1.54 10.76 -6.83
N ILE A 136 1.27 9.47 -6.93
CA ILE A 136 1.26 8.53 -5.81
C ILE A 136 2.57 7.75 -5.79
N THR A 137 3.03 7.36 -4.60
CA THR A 137 4.30 6.66 -4.45
C THR A 137 4.17 5.45 -3.54
N SER A 138 5.03 4.46 -3.76
CA SER A 138 5.20 3.32 -2.88
C SER A 138 6.62 3.24 -2.36
N MET A 139 6.77 3.02 -1.08
CA MET A 139 8.00 2.67 -0.36
C MET A 139 9.00 3.78 -0.04
N GLY A 140 9.28 3.81 1.26
CA GLY A 140 10.20 4.71 1.90
C GLY A 140 11.66 4.64 1.48
N ASP A 141 12.12 3.53 0.90
CA ASP A 141 13.54 3.38 0.53
C ASP A 141 13.93 4.25 -0.67
N GLY A 142 12.95 4.48 -1.57
CA GLY A 142 13.10 5.45 -2.63
C GLY A 142 12.85 6.89 -2.18
N LEU A 143 12.18 7.09 -1.03
CA LEU A 143 11.73 8.40 -0.57
C LEU A 143 12.86 9.42 -0.47
N GLY A 144 13.95 9.08 0.17
CA GLY A 144 15.11 9.98 0.30
C GLY A 144 15.63 10.44 -1.05
N ALA A 145 15.63 9.57 -2.06
CA ALA A 145 16.06 9.91 -3.40
C ALA A 145 15.04 10.77 -4.18
N MET A 146 13.74 10.60 -3.90
CA MET A 146 12.65 11.30 -4.60
C MET A 146 12.24 12.63 -3.96
N LEU A 147 12.46 12.82 -2.66
CA LEU A 147 11.99 14.00 -1.92
C LEU A 147 12.52 15.31 -2.49
N ALA A 148 13.83 15.39 -2.74
CA ALA A 148 14.45 16.60 -3.27
C ALA A 148 13.92 16.95 -4.68
N ASP A 149 13.73 15.94 -5.54
CA ASP A 149 13.21 16.13 -6.89
C ASP A 149 11.71 16.51 -6.87
N THR A 150 10.95 15.98 -5.92
CA THR A 150 9.55 16.35 -5.69
C THR A 150 9.39 17.82 -5.38
N ASP A 151 10.14 18.32 -4.44
CA ASP A 151 10.10 19.74 -4.02
C ASP A 151 10.66 20.68 -5.08
N LYS A 152 11.74 20.28 -5.78
CA LYS A 152 12.34 21.02 -6.89
C LYS A 152 11.37 21.21 -8.04
N ASN A 153 10.69 20.13 -8.44
CA ASN A 153 9.78 20.13 -9.58
C ASN A 153 8.33 20.49 -9.18
N LYS A 154 8.08 20.75 -7.89
CA LYS A 154 6.78 21.15 -7.35
C LYS A 154 5.66 20.18 -7.73
N ILE A 155 5.88 18.88 -7.65
CA ILE A 155 4.88 17.84 -7.94
C ILE A 155 4.23 17.43 -6.64
N LEU A 156 2.89 17.61 -6.52
CA LEU A 156 2.17 17.13 -5.34
C LEU A 156 2.31 15.61 -5.24
N SER A 157 2.92 15.15 -4.16
CA SER A 157 3.19 13.73 -3.95
C SER A 157 2.48 13.22 -2.71
N LEU A 158 1.71 12.15 -2.90
CA LEU A 158 1.04 11.40 -1.86
C LEU A 158 1.76 10.07 -1.68
N ASP A 159 2.07 9.69 -0.45
CA ASP A 159 2.75 8.43 -0.16
C ASP A 159 1.94 7.58 0.83
N GLY A 160 1.38 6.49 0.32
CA GLY A 160 0.56 5.56 1.08
C GLY A 160 1.34 4.39 1.69
N VAL A 161 2.66 4.41 1.66
CA VAL A 161 3.48 3.30 2.17
C VAL A 161 4.55 3.73 3.14
N GLY A 162 5.26 4.83 2.87
CA GLY A 162 6.39 5.29 3.67
C GLY A 162 6.21 6.69 4.27
N GLY A 163 4.98 7.17 4.37
CA GLY A 163 4.65 8.56 4.67
C GLY A 163 4.76 9.01 6.12
N ALA A 164 5.55 8.31 6.96
CA ALA A 164 5.74 8.71 8.35
C ALA A 164 6.35 10.11 8.49
N GLN A 165 5.97 10.83 9.54
CA GLN A 165 6.40 12.20 9.82
C GLN A 165 7.92 12.40 9.79
N VAL A 166 8.70 11.37 10.10
CA VAL A 166 10.17 11.41 10.02
C VAL A 166 10.66 11.67 8.60
N PHE A 167 9.91 11.27 7.58
CA PHE A 167 10.24 11.47 6.16
C PHE A 167 9.58 12.72 5.58
N THR A 168 8.38 13.06 6.03
CA THR A 168 7.59 14.14 5.44
C THR A 168 7.91 15.51 6.00
N ARG A 169 8.44 15.56 7.23
CA ARG A 169 8.76 16.82 7.91
C ARG A 169 9.79 17.65 7.12
N GLY A 170 9.44 18.90 6.84
CA GLY A 170 10.30 19.84 6.12
C GLY A 170 10.20 19.79 4.61
N THR A 171 9.42 18.89 4.05
CA THR A 171 9.08 18.88 2.62
C THR A 171 8.01 19.93 2.31
N ARG A 172 7.88 20.31 1.04
CA ARG A 172 6.89 21.31 0.61
C ARG A 172 5.76 20.70 -0.23
N TYR A 173 6.04 19.66 -1.00
CA TYR A 173 5.10 19.02 -1.94
C TYR A 173 4.89 17.54 -1.67
N PHE A 174 5.47 17.01 -0.60
CA PHE A 174 5.38 15.62 -0.25
C PHE A 174 4.53 15.43 1.02
N TYR A 175 3.52 14.57 0.94
CA TYR A 175 2.58 14.28 2.02
C TYR A 175 2.44 12.79 2.22
N GLY A 176 2.61 12.33 3.46
CA GLY A 176 2.30 10.97 3.85
C GLY A 176 0.79 10.81 4.08
N THR A 177 0.22 9.80 3.48
CA THR A 177 -1.20 9.46 3.64
C THR A 177 -1.39 8.25 4.54
N ARG A 178 -0.31 7.64 4.98
CA ARG A 178 -0.27 6.52 5.91
C ARG A 178 0.77 6.73 6.98
N GLU A 179 0.43 6.38 8.22
CA GLU A 179 1.42 6.23 9.27
C GLU A 179 2.06 4.86 9.18
N VAL A 180 3.31 4.85 8.75
CA VAL A 180 4.13 3.66 8.82
C VAL A 180 4.91 3.67 10.11
N ALA A 181 4.80 2.60 10.88
CA ALA A 181 5.87 2.33 11.80
C ALA A 181 7.22 2.49 11.05
N PRO A 182 8.28 3.00 11.66
CA PRO A 182 8.48 2.70 13.06
C PRO A 182 7.84 3.67 14.04
N SER A 183 7.39 4.85 13.66
CA SER A 183 7.24 5.86 14.69
C SER A 183 5.83 6.04 15.29
N ASP A 184 4.79 6.05 14.50
CA ASP A 184 3.50 6.55 15.00
C ASP A 184 2.53 5.45 15.41
N ALA A 185 2.73 4.20 14.94
CA ALA A 185 2.07 3.01 15.47
C ALA A 185 2.65 2.54 16.81
N VAL A 186 3.90 2.93 17.11
CA VAL A 186 4.67 2.44 18.25
C VAL A 186 4.00 2.72 19.60
N PRO A 187 3.51 3.93 19.94
CA PRO A 187 2.98 4.19 21.27
C PRO A 187 1.82 3.27 21.66
N GLY A 188 0.88 3.00 20.74
CA GLY A 188 -0.23 2.08 21.00
C GLY A 188 0.21 0.62 21.16
N ALA A 189 1.17 0.18 20.34
CA ALA A 189 1.74 -1.15 20.45
C ALA A 189 2.52 -1.35 21.77
N LEU A 190 3.27 -0.34 22.23
CA LEU A 190 3.96 -0.39 23.53
C LEU A 190 2.98 -0.40 24.68
N GLU A 191 1.87 0.33 24.61
CA GLU A 191 0.81 0.30 25.60
C GLU A 191 0.14 -1.09 25.66
N TRP A 192 -0.13 -1.70 24.49
CA TRP A 192 -0.61 -3.07 24.40
C TRP A 192 0.38 -4.04 25.08
N PHE A 193 1.66 -3.96 24.73
CA PHE A 193 2.68 -4.84 25.30
C PHE A 193 2.74 -4.73 26.83
N LYS A 194 2.77 -3.53 27.37
CA LYS A 194 2.80 -3.31 28.83
C LYS A 194 1.60 -3.91 29.56
N ARG A 195 0.41 -3.83 28.96
CA ARG A 195 -0.81 -4.36 29.57
C ARG A 195 -0.89 -5.88 29.51
N THR A 196 -0.36 -6.47 28.45
CA THR A 196 -0.40 -7.92 28.23
C THR A 196 0.83 -8.64 28.77
N HIS A 197 1.95 -7.93 28.94
CA HIS A 197 3.22 -8.44 29.44
C HIS A 197 3.73 -7.61 30.63
N PRO A 198 3.05 -7.67 31.79
CA PRO A 198 3.32 -6.75 32.91
C PRO A 198 4.72 -6.92 33.53
N GLN A 199 5.43 -7.99 33.22
CA GLN A 199 6.81 -8.22 33.65
C GLN A 199 7.85 -7.78 32.59
N GLY A 200 7.42 -7.49 31.36
CA GLY A 200 8.31 -7.03 30.29
C GLY A 200 8.87 -5.63 30.58
N ARG A 201 10.17 -5.45 30.43
CA ARG A 201 10.88 -4.20 30.76
C ARG A 201 11.76 -3.71 29.63
N THR A 202 12.21 -4.61 28.73
CA THR A 202 13.24 -4.32 27.75
C THR A 202 12.68 -4.41 26.33
N VAL A 203 13.19 -3.55 25.45
CA VAL A 203 12.83 -3.52 24.05
C VAL A 203 14.08 -3.40 23.17
N GLY A 204 14.06 -4.08 22.04
CA GLY A 204 15.06 -4.00 20.97
C GLY A 204 14.40 -3.87 19.61
N LEU A 205 15.19 -3.66 18.58
CA LEU A 205 14.73 -3.54 17.20
C LEU A 205 15.56 -4.43 16.27
N ALA A 206 14.86 -5.12 15.36
CA ALA A 206 15.39 -5.75 14.16
C ALA A 206 14.62 -5.20 12.96
N GLY A 207 15.30 -4.66 11.96
CA GLY A 207 14.61 -3.99 10.85
C GLY A 207 15.44 -3.79 9.59
N VAL A 208 14.86 -3.06 8.66
CA VAL A 208 15.51 -2.69 7.40
C VAL A 208 16.59 -1.63 7.65
N ASP A 209 17.69 -1.74 6.94
CA ASP A 209 18.72 -0.70 6.88
C ASP A 209 18.23 0.44 5.96
N LEU A 210 17.89 1.57 6.57
CA LEU A 210 17.44 2.79 5.89
C LEU A 210 18.58 3.82 5.74
N GLY A 211 19.84 3.37 5.79
CA GLY A 211 21.01 4.20 5.57
C GLY A 211 21.07 5.40 6.53
N ALA A 212 21.18 6.61 5.98
CA ALA A 212 21.28 7.83 6.77
C ALA A 212 20.07 8.10 7.71
N ALA A 213 18.89 7.58 7.39
CA ALA A 213 17.68 7.75 8.22
C ALA A 213 17.74 6.94 9.52
N ASN A 214 18.54 5.89 9.60
CA ASN A 214 18.63 5.01 10.78
C ASN A 214 18.93 5.79 12.08
N ALA A 215 19.78 6.81 12.05
CA ALA A 215 20.12 7.58 13.24
C ALA A 215 18.91 8.34 13.80
N ALA A 216 18.16 9.01 12.93
CA ALA A 216 16.97 9.76 13.32
C ALA A 216 15.86 8.82 13.83
N ILE A 217 15.63 7.69 13.15
CA ILE A 217 14.64 6.69 13.55
C ILE A 217 15.02 6.07 14.88
N LYS A 218 16.29 5.72 15.08
CA LYS A 218 16.76 5.17 16.36
C LYS A 218 16.55 6.15 17.52
N ALA A 219 16.82 7.43 17.31
CA ALA A 219 16.61 8.45 18.34
C ALA A 219 15.12 8.60 18.68
N ASP A 220 14.24 8.67 17.68
CA ASP A 220 12.80 8.76 17.85
C ASP A 220 12.22 7.52 18.55
N MET A 221 12.58 6.32 18.10
CA MET A 221 12.14 5.06 18.72
C MET A 221 12.61 4.94 20.17
N THR A 222 13.88 5.28 20.45
CA THR A 222 14.40 5.23 21.80
C THR A 222 13.64 6.18 22.74
N ALA A 223 13.27 7.37 22.27
CA ALA A 223 12.46 8.32 23.03
C ALA A 223 11.06 7.76 23.33
N LYS A 224 10.42 7.12 22.33
CA LYS A 224 9.09 6.47 22.50
C LYS A 224 9.14 5.27 23.46
N PHE A 225 10.19 4.47 23.42
CA PHE A 225 10.38 3.37 24.38
C PHE A 225 10.51 3.93 25.81
N ALA A 226 11.34 4.96 26.00
CA ALA A 226 11.49 5.60 27.31
C ALA A 226 10.18 6.24 27.82
N ALA A 227 9.43 6.92 26.95
CA ALA A 227 8.12 7.49 27.27
C ALA A 227 7.11 6.43 27.70
N ALA A 228 7.19 5.23 27.13
CA ALA A 228 6.38 4.07 27.55
C ALA A 228 6.89 3.40 28.85
N GLY A 229 8.00 3.84 29.43
CA GLY A 229 8.62 3.21 30.60
C GLY A 229 9.33 1.89 30.30
N LEU A 230 9.74 1.68 29.05
CA LEU A 230 10.53 0.52 28.64
C LEU A 230 12.00 0.94 28.43
N THR A 231 12.91 0.00 28.75
CA THR A 231 14.35 0.21 28.59
C THR A 231 14.80 -0.33 27.23
N PHE A 232 15.37 0.55 26.40
CA PHE A 232 16.06 0.10 25.20
C PHE A 232 17.32 -0.67 25.61
N ASN A 233 17.41 -1.98 25.29
CA ASN A 233 18.52 -2.83 25.71
C ASN A 233 19.81 -2.66 24.85
N GLY A 234 19.83 -1.70 23.93
CA GLY A 234 20.95 -1.43 23.02
C GLY A 234 20.90 -2.25 21.72
N LEU A 235 20.00 -3.21 21.60
CA LEU A 235 19.86 -4.04 20.41
C LEU A 235 19.20 -3.23 19.28
N TRP A 236 19.98 -2.84 18.30
CA TRP A 236 19.55 -2.20 17.07
C TRP A 236 20.22 -2.92 15.90
N GLU A 237 19.52 -3.87 15.30
CA GLU A 237 20.05 -4.68 14.22
C GLU A 237 19.30 -4.39 12.93
N THR A 238 20.04 -4.12 11.86
CA THR A 238 19.46 -3.84 10.55
C THR A 238 20.03 -4.76 9.48
N ALA A 239 19.22 -5.03 8.47
CA ALA A 239 19.59 -5.83 7.29
C ALA A 239 19.12 -5.11 6.02
N ALA A 240 19.71 -5.47 4.89
CA ALA A 240 19.27 -4.97 3.60
C ALA A 240 17.79 -5.32 3.36
N PRO A 241 17.01 -4.46 2.67
CA PRO A 241 15.56 -4.64 2.48
C PRO A 241 15.15 -5.99 1.89
N SER A 242 15.98 -6.54 1.01
CA SER A 242 15.76 -7.85 0.35
C SER A 242 16.26 -9.06 1.15
N SER A 243 16.77 -8.86 2.37
CA SER A 243 17.34 -9.96 3.17
C SER A 243 16.30 -11.02 3.50
N GLN A 244 16.70 -12.29 3.31
CA GLN A 244 15.93 -13.47 3.71
C GLN A 244 16.71 -14.37 4.67
N ASP A 245 17.98 -14.08 4.92
CA ASP A 245 18.83 -14.74 5.89
C ASP A 245 19.16 -13.79 7.04
N PHE A 246 18.75 -14.17 8.24
CA PHE A 246 18.89 -13.39 9.46
C PHE A 246 19.75 -14.09 10.52
N ALA A 247 20.46 -15.18 10.15
CA ALA A 247 21.21 -16.01 11.10
C ALA A 247 22.20 -15.19 11.95
N SER A 248 22.95 -14.27 11.33
CA SER A 248 23.91 -13.41 12.03
C SER A 248 23.22 -12.45 13.01
N MET A 249 22.13 -11.82 12.58
CA MET A 249 21.31 -10.93 13.41
C MET A 249 20.70 -11.68 14.60
N ILE A 250 20.10 -12.83 14.35
CA ILE A 250 19.49 -13.69 15.37
C ILE A 250 20.52 -14.16 16.40
N ALA A 251 21.76 -14.47 15.96
CA ALA A 251 22.83 -14.83 16.89
C ALA A 251 23.19 -13.68 17.85
N LYS A 252 23.09 -12.42 17.42
CA LYS A 252 23.27 -11.26 18.29
C LYS A 252 22.07 -11.05 19.23
N ILE A 253 20.86 -11.18 18.71
CA ILE A 253 19.62 -11.11 19.52
C ILE A 253 19.65 -12.16 20.65
N LYS A 254 20.08 -13.38 20.33
CA LYS A 254 20.16 -14.49 21.30
C LYS A 254 21.10 -14.22 22.47
N LYS A 255 22.15 -13.38 22.28
CA LYS A 255 23.08 -13.00 23.35
C LYS A 255 22.47 -12.03 24.36
N ASN A 256 21.56 -11.18 23.92
CA ASN A 256 20.88 -10.19 24.76
C ASN A 256 19.42 -10.00 24.29
N PRO A 257 18.58 -11.05 24.50
CA PRO A 257 17.20 -10.99 24.01
C PRO A 257 16.38 -9.97 24.79
N PRO A 258 15.70 -9.02 24.11
CA PRO A 258 14.73 -8.14 24.77
C PRO A 258 13.44 -8.90 25.10
N ASP A 259 12.62 -8.34 26.00
CA ASP A 259 11.27 -8.87 26.23
C ASP A 259 10.37 -8.60 25.01
N LEU A 260 10.47 -7.42 24.41
CA LEU A 260 9.82 -7.03 23.16
C LEU A 260 10.87 -6.81 22.04
N LEU A 261 10.72 -7.50 20.94
CA LEU A 261 11.49 -7.25 19.72
C LEU A 261 10.61 -6.62 18.64
N TRP A 262 10.88 -5.35 18.36
CA TRP A 262 10.22 -4.63 17.28
C TRP A 262 10.78 -5.07 15.93
N VAL A 263 9.91 -5.66 15.08
CA VAL A 263 10.32 -6.28 13.80
C VAL A 263 9.94 -5.35 12.66
N ALA A 264 10.87 -4.45 12.30
CA ALA A 264 10.67 -3.40 11.32
C ALA A 264 11.12 -3.84 9.90
N PHE A 265 10.60 -4.97 9.43
CA PHE A 265 10.78 -5.47 8.07
C PHE A 265 9.48 -5.38 7.27
N SER A 266 9.59 -5.45 5.93
CA SER A 266 8.47 -5.42 4.99
C SER A 266 8.45 -6.62 4.03
N GLY A 267 7.32 -6.83 3.35
CA GLY A 267 7.13 -7.87 2.35
C GLY A 267 7.24 -9.29 2.93
N ALA A 268 8.14 -10.11 2.38
CA ALA A 268 8.38 -11.49 2.82
C ALA A 268 9.26 -11.59 4.08
N SER A 269 10.07 -10.55 4.34
CA SER A 269 11.12 -10.58 5.36
C SER A 269 10.63 -10.80 6.80
N PRO A 270 9.48 -10.24 7.26
CA PRO A 270 8.97 -10.52 8.61
C PRO A 270 8.72 -12.01 8.86
N GLY A 271 8.17 -12.71 7.86
CA GLY A 271 7.90 -14.14 7.96
C GLY A 271 9.18 -14.99 8.00
N ALA A 272 10.13 -14.68 7.12
CA ALA A 272 11.44 -15.35 7.11
C ALA A 272 12.21 -15.13 8.42
N PHE A 273 12.17 -13.90 8.96
CA PHE A 273 12.76 -13.56 10.25
C PHE A 273 12.10 -14.34 11.40
N ALA A 274 10.77 -14.31 11.50
CA ALA A 274 10.03 -14.99 12.56
C ALA A 274 10.32 -16.50 12.55
N ALA A 275 10.37 -17.14 11.38
CA ALA A 275 10.71 -18.56 11.25
C ALA A 275 12.12 -18.88 11.79
N GLN A 276 13.10 -18.07 11.44
CA GLN A 276 14.49 -18.26 11.89
C GLN A 276 14.65 -17.93 13.37
N ALA A 277 13.98 -16.87 13.87
CA ALA A 277 14.00 -16.51 15.29
C ALA A 277 13.40 -17.61 16.16
N LYS A 278 12.28 -18.20 15.74
CA LYS A 278 11.68 -19.36 16.42
C LYS A 278 12.60 -20.57 16.42
N ALA A 279 13.15 -20.93 15.26
CA ALA A 279 14.09 -22.08 15.14
C ALA A 279 15.32 -21.90 16.04
N ALA A 280 15.76 -20.66 16.26
CA ALA A 280 16.88 -20.33 17.15
C ALA A 280 16.47 -20.28 18.64
N GLY A 281 15.18 -20.42 18.97
CA GLY A 281 14.65 -20.40 20.33
C GLY A 281 14.56 -19.01 20.96
N ILE A 282 14.43 -17.94 20.15
CA ILE A 282 14.14 -16.59 20.65
C ILE A 282 12.76 -16.60 21.32
N LYS A 283 12.67 -16.01 22.51
CA LYS A 283 11.46 -15.96 23.34
C LYS A 283 10.85 -14.57 23.45
N SER A 284 11.48 -13.56 22.85
CA SER A 284 10.95 -12.20 22.80
C SER A 284 9.56 -12.19 22.17
N GLU A 285 8.66 -11.34 22.65
CA GLU A 285 7.44 -11.00 21.90
C GLU A 285 7.86 -10.28 20.62
N LEU A 286 7.44 -10.80 19.48
CA LEU A 286 7.74 -10.20 18.17
C LEU A 286 6.56 -9.34 17.73
N VAL A 287 6.79 -8.02 17.54
CA VAL A 287 5.77 -7.12 17.01
C VAL A 287 6.24 -6.55 15.71
N GLY A 288 5.60 -6.94 14.60
CA GLY A 288 5.87 -6.45 13.25
C GLY A 288 5.24 -5.08 13.00
N ILE A 289 5.76 -4.40 12.00
CA ILE A 289 5.20 -3.14 11.47
C ILE A 289 4.27 -3.36 10.30
N GLU A 290 4.21 -4.58 9.80
CA GLU A 290 3.51 -4.94 8.58
C GLU A 290 3.10 -6.40 8.63
N PHE A 291 1.99 -6.70 7.97
CA PHE A 291 1.52 -8.05 7.73
C PHE A 291 1.14 -8.23 6.26
N THR A 292 1.71 -9.23 5.59
CA THR A 292 1.43 -9.56 4.20
C THR A 292 1.28 -11.07 4.00
N GLN A 293 0.57 -11.48 2.95
CA GLN A 293 0.50 -12.88 2.55
C GLN A 293 1.87 -13.43 2.08
N GLU A 294 2.77 -12.55 1.67
CA GLU A 294 4.15 -12.91 1.35
C GLU A 294 4.93 -13.32 2.61
N ALA A 295 4.73 -12.58 3.72
CA ALA A 295 5.31 -12.96 5.02
C ALA A 295 4.79 -14.32 5.49
N VAL A 296 3.50 -14.60 5.33
CA VAL A 296 2.92 -15.91 5.65
C VAL A 296 3.62 -17.02 4.88
N ARG A 297 3.72 -16.87 3.55
CA ARG A 297 4.41 -17.85 2.70
C ARG A 297 5.89 -18.04 3.09
N ALA A 298 6.60 -16.95 3.34
CA ALA A 298 8.01 -16.97 3.70
C ALA A 298 8.26 -17.60 5.08
N SER A 299 7.29 -17.59 5.96
CA SER A 299 7.38 -18.19 7.30
C SER A 299 7.35 -19.72 7.31
N LYS A 300 7.02 -20.37 6.18
CA LYS A 300 6.91 -21.83 6.07
C LYS A 300 5.98 -22.44 7.15
N GLY A 301 4.86 -21.78 7.43
CA GLY A 301 3.85 -22.21 8.38
C GLY A 301 4.07 -21.74 9.83
N VAL A 302 5.17 -21.06 10.13
CA VAL A 302 5.44 -20.58 11.50
C VAL A 302 4.44 -19.51 11.93
N LEU A 303 4.09 -18.58 11.04
CA LEU A 303 3.09 -17.56 11.38
C LEU A 303 1.70 -18.17 11.59
N ASP A 304 1.36 -19.23 10.86
CA ASP A 304 0.09 -19.94 11.08
C ASP A 304 0.04 -20.65 12.42
N SER A 305 1.09 -21.38 12.79
CA SER A 305 1.11 -22.20 14.01
C SER A 305 1.32 -21.41 15.31
N ASP A 306 2.24 -20.45 15.28
CA ASP A 306 2.68 -19.72 16.48
C ASP A 306 1.99 -18.38 16.65
N GLY A 307 1.46 -17.85 15.56
CA GLY A 307 0.95 -16.50 15.47
C GLY A 307 2.04 -15.47 15.14
N PHE A 308 1.59 -14.29 14.77
CA PHE A 308 2.43 -13.12 14.54
C PHE A 308 1.69 -11.86 14.92
N THR A 309 2.23 -11.13 15.88
CA THR A 309 1.68 -9.84 16.30
C THR A 309 2.24 -8.73 15.42
N PHE A 310 1.39 -7.80 15.00
CA PHE A 310 1.80 -6.64 14.21
C PHE A 310 0.98 -5.40 14.56
N ALA A 311 1.56 -4.23 14.35
CA ALA A 311 0.93 -2.94 14.65
C ALA A 311 0.94 -2.04 13.41
N MET A 312 -0.25 -1.68 12.92
CA MET A 312 -0.42 -0.88 11.71
C MET A 312 -1.85 -0.33 11.54
N ASP A 313 -2.06 0.46 10.51
CA ASP A 313 -3.36 0.77 9.93
C ASP A 313 -3.83 -0.40 9.04
N TYR A 314 -4.40 -1.40 9.62
CA TYR A 314 -4.75 -2.64 8.91
C TYR A 314 -6.08 -2.51 8.15
N PHE A 315 -6.06 -2.90 6.87
CA PHE A 315 -7.24 -3.05 6.05
C PHE A 315 -7.65 -4.53 5.94
N ASP A 316 -8.85 -4.85 6.41
CA ASP A 316 -9.42 -6.19 6.29
C ASP A 316 -10.52 -6.21 5.22
N ALA A 317 -10.21 -6.76 4.05
CA ALA A 317 -11.19 -6.90 2.97
C ALA A 317 -12.32 -7.89 3.28
N SER A 318 -12.15 -8.76 4.28
CA SER A 318 -13.19 -9.73 4.72
C SER A 318 -14.16 -9.14 5.74
N ALA A 319 -13.74 -8.07 6.42
CA ALA A 319 -14.53 -7.35 7.42
C ALA A 319 -14.35 -5.83 7.25
N PRO A 320 -14.79 -5.24 6.11
CA PRO A 320 -14.61 -3.83 5.83
C PRO A 320 -15.33 -2.96 6.85
N SER A 321 -14.63 -1.95 7.40
CA SER A 321 -15.10 -1.16 8.53
C SER A 321 -16.19 -0.15 8.20
N ASN A 322 -16.33 0.25 6.92
CA ASN A 322 -17.24 1.31 6.50
C ASN A 322 -17.75 1.12 5.06
N PRO A 323 -18.76 1.91 4.60
CA PRO A 323 -19.34 1.72 3.27
C PRO A 323 -18.34 1.89 2.11
N LEU A 324 -17.36 2.80 2.21
CA LEU A 324 -16.34 2.99 1.19
C LEU A 324 -15.37 1.79 1.14
N ALA A 325 -14.97 1.31 2.31
CA ALA A 325 -14.16 0.10 2.45
C ALA A 325 -14.83 -1.12 1.81
N LYS A 326 -16.14 -1.28 2.07
CA LYS A 326 -16.94 -2.37 1.49
C LYS A 326 -17.02 -2.27 -0.03
N LEU A 327 -17.35 -1.10 -0.54
CA LEU A 327 -17.42 -0.83 -1.98
C LEU A 327 -16.09 -1.17 -2.66
N PHE A 328 -14.99 -0.71 -2.08
CA PHE A 328 -13.65 -0.99 -2.60
C PHE A 328 -13.31 -2.48 -2.54
N ALA A 329 -13.50 -3.15 -1.39
CA ALA A 329 -13.17 -4.57 -1.22
C ALA A 329 -13.92 -5.46 -2.22
N ASP A 330 -15.23 -5.23 -2.38
CA ASP A 330 -16.08 -5.99 -3.30
C ASP A 330 -15.66 -5.75 -4.76
N ALA A 331 -15.42 -4.49 -5.13
CA ALA A 331 -15.00 -4.11 -6.47
C ALA A 331 -13.62 -4.69 -6.83
N TYR A 332 -12.66 -4.58 -5.93
CA TYR A 332 -11.31 -5.09 -6.14
C TYR A 332 -11.31 -6.61 -6.30
N LYS A 333 -12.00 -7.33 -5.41
CA LYS A 333 -12.14 -8.79 -5.51
C LYS A 333 -12.80 -9.22 -6.82
N LYS A 334 -13.86 -8.51 -7.24
CA LYS A 334 -14.53 -8.76 -8.51
C LYS A 334 -13.60 -8.55 -9.71
N ALA A 335 -12.81 -7.48 -9.69
CA ALA A 335 -11.93 -7.11 -10.80
C ALA A 335 -10.70 -8.01 -10.94
N TYR A 336 -10.11 -8.41 -9.81
CA TYR A 336 -8.79 -9.06 -9.79
C TYR A 336 -8.80 -10.49 -9.22
N GLY A 337 -9.97 -11.02 -8.80
CA GLY A 337 -10.12 -12.39 -8.32
C GLY A 337 -9.51 -12.70 -6.97
N GLN A 338 -8.96 -11.69 -6.28
CA GLN A 338 -8.31 -11.81 -4.97
C GLN A 338 -8.76 -10.67 -4.05
N PRO A 339 -8.72 -10.85 -2.72
CA PRO A 339 -9.03 -9.77 -1.78
C PRO A 339 -8.01 -8.64 -1.90
N ALA A 340 -8.47 -7.41 -1.67
CA ALA A 340 -7.60 -6.26 -1.55
C ALA A 340 -6.73 -6.36 -0.29
N ASP A 341 -5.47 -5.98 -0.41
CA ASP A 341 -4.58 -5.74 0.72
C ASP A 341 -4.54 -4.24 1.10
N PHE A 342 -3.79 -3.91 2.14
CA PHE A 342 -3.67 -2.52 2.58
C PHE A 342 -2.88 -1.64 1.58
N TYR A 343 -1.98 -2.21 0.77
CA TYR A 343 -1.30 -1.47 -0.30
C TYR A 343 -2.29 -1.02 -1.37
N ALA A 344 -3.18 -1.94 -1.78
CA ALA A 344 -4.29 -1.62 -2.67
C ALA A 344 -5.23 -0.57 -2.05
N ALA A 345 -5.57 -0.71 -0.77
CA ALA A 345 -6.44 0.21 -0.06
C ALA A 345 -5.87 1.64 -0.02
N ASN A 346 -4.57 1.78 0.24
CA ASN A 346 -3.89 3.07 0.27
C ASN A 346 -3.87 3.75 -1.10
N ALA A 347 -3.51 3.02 -2.17
CA ALA A 347 -3.48 3.60 -3.52
C ALA A 347 -4.88 3.95 -4.05
N TYR A 348 -5.91 3.18 -3.68
CA TYR A 348 -7.29 3.51 -3.95
C TYR A 348 -7.69 4.84 -3.28
N GLU A 349 -7.39 4.97 -1.99
CA GLU A 349 -7.64 6.17 -1.19
C GLU A 349 -6.91 7.39 -1.77
N GLU A 350 -5.62 7.26 -2.10
CA GLU A 350 -4.83 8.35 -2.70
C GLU A 350 -5.40 8.83 -4.04
N THR A 351 -5.90 7.89 -4.86
CA THR A 351 -6.52 8.25 -6.14
C THR A 351 -7.84 9.00 -5.92
N LEU A 352 -8.64 8.62 -4.90
CA LEU A 352 -9.82 9.37 -4.49
C LEU A 352 -9.47 10.75 -3.91
N MET A 353 -8.36 10.86 -3.16
CA MET A 353 -7.85 12.15 -2.65
C MET A 353 -7.50 13.09 -3.81
N VAL A 354 -6.82 12.57 -4.84
CA VAL A 354 -6.51 13.35 -6.05
C VAL A 354 -7.80 13.82 -6.73
N TRP A 355 -8.81 12.97 -6.86
CA TRP A 355 -10.09 13.38 -7.41
C TRP A 355 -10.76 14.48 -6.57
N ASP A 356 -10.74 14.35 -5.26
CA ASP A 356 -11.31 15.36 -4.38
C ASP A 356 -10.57 16.72 -4.50
N LEU A 357 -9.23 16.69 -4.63
CA LEU A 357 -8.43 17.89 -4.89
C LEU A 357 -8.78 18.53 -6.23
N ILE A 358 -8.93 17.75 -7.31
CA ILE A 358 -9.37 18.23 -8.62
C ILE A 358 -10.71 18.95 -8.49
N ARG A 359 -11.67 18.35 -7.79
CA ARG A 359 -12.99 18.93 -7.55
C ARG A 359 -12.92 20.26 -6.78
N ARG A 360 -12.11 20.31 -5.72
CA ARG A 360 -11.91 21.53 -4.90
C ARG A 360 -11.29 22.66 -5.73
N VAL A 361 -10.29 22.36 -6.53
CA VAL A 361 -9.63 23.34 -7.43
C VAL A 361 -10.62 23.84 -8.48
N LYS A 362 -11.36 22.94 -9.14
CA LYS A 362 -12.41 23.32 -10.11
C LYS A 362 -13.52 24.17 -9.50
N ALA A 363 -13.99 23.82 -8.31
CA ALA A 363 -15.00 24.58 -7.59
C ALA A 363 -14.53 26.00 -7.22
N ALA A 364 -13.23 26.22 -7.06
CA ALA A 364 -12.61 27.51 -6.87
C ALA A 364 -12.31 28.27 -8.19
N GLY A 365 -12.64 27.71 -9.36
CA GLY A 365 -12.35 28.29 -10.67
C GLY A 365 -10.90 28.15 -11.10
N GLY A 366 -10.13 27.24 -10.46
CA GLY A 366 -8.71 27.01 -10.73
C GLY A 366 -8.44 25.94 -11.78
N ASP A 367 -7.16 25.71 -12.02
CA ASP A 367 -6.62 24.70 -12.93
C ASP A 367 -6.08 23.50 -12.15
N PRO A 368 -6.70 22.32 -12.23
CA PRO A 368 -6.17 21.10 -11.59
C PRO A 368 -4.84 20.61 -12.17
N GLY A 369 -4.44 21.07 -13.36
CA GLY A 369 -3.12 20.83 -13.92
C GLY A 369 -1.99 21.58 -13.21
N ASP A 370 -2.32 22.52 -12.34
CA ASP A 370 -1.34 23.25 -11.52
C ASP A 370 -1.19 22.59 -10.14
N SER A 371 -0.06 21.96 -9.92
CA SER A 371 0.29 21.30 -8.66
C SER A 371 0.24 22.24 -7.44
N ALA A 372 0.54 23.53 -7.62
CA ALA A 372 0.48 24.48 -6.53
C ALA A 372 -0.97 24.73 -6.08
N GLN A 373 -1.92 24.70 -7.00
CA GLN A 373 -3.34 24.83 -6.69
C GLN A 373 -3.89 23.57 -6.01
N LEU A 374 -3.46 22.36 -6.45
CA LEU A 374 -3.78 21.11 -5.77
C LEU A 374 -3.27 21.13 -4.33
N LYS A 375 -2.01 21.52 -4.14
CA LYS A 375 -1.41 21.68 -2.82
C LYS A 375 -2.19 22.67 -1.95
N ALA A 376 -2.50 23.84 -2.48
CA ALA A 376 -3.27 24.85 -1.75
C ALA A 376 -4.67 24.35 -1.35
N ALA A 377 -5.31 23.54 -2.20
CA ALA A 377 -6.60 22.91 -1.90
C ALA A 377 -6.47 21.88 -0.77
N LEU A 378 -5.38 21.09 -0.73
CA LEU A 378 -5.07 20.18 0.36
C LEU A 378 -4.84 20.94 1.66
N GLU A 379 -4.02 21.99 1.64
CA GLU A 379 -3.70 22.77 2.83
C GLU A 379 -4.89 23.56 3.39
N LYS A 380 -5.81 23.97 2.52
CA LYS A 380 -7.06 24.64 2.93
C LYS A 380 -7.99 23.72 3.72
N ASP A 381 -8.12 22.46 3.30
CA ASP A 381 -8.83 21.41 4.04
C ASP A 381 -8.06 20.10 3.92
N PRO A 382 -7.29 19.73 4.95
CA PRO A 382 -6.44 18.54 4.93
C PRO A 382 -7.19 17.24 5.31
N ARG A 383 -8.52 17.21 5.20
CA ARG A 383 -9.35 16.03 5.48
C ARG A 383 -9.84 15.39 4.20
N PHE A 384 -9.85 14.06 4.20
CA PHE A 384 -10.30 13.24 3.09
C PHE A 384 -11.12 12.05 3.58
N ALA A 385 -11.99 11.52 2.73
CA ALA A 385 -12.66 10.25 2.97
C ALA A 385 -11.62 9.11 3.02
N SER A 386 -11.86 8.14 3.88
CA SER A 386 -10.95 7.03 4.10
C SER A 386 -11.66 5.68 4.08
N VAL A 387 -10.99 4.66 3.54
CA VAL A 387 -11.40 3.26 3.66
C VAL A 387 -11.11 2.69 5.05
N TYR A 388 -10.41 3.42 5.91
CA TYR A 388 -10.10 3.03 7.28
C TYR A 388 -10.99 3.75 8.28
N GLY A 389 -11.35 3.05 9.35
CA GLY A 389 -12.21 3.61 10.39
C GLY A 389 -13.66 3.81 9.92
N GLY A 390 -14.36 4.77 10.54
CA GLY A 390 -15.79 4.93 10.35
C GLY A 390 -16.58 3.80 11.02
N ASP A 391 -17.79 3.58 10.52
CA ASP A 391 -18.68 2.50 10.94
C ASP A 391 -19.56 2.03 9.77
N ALA A 392 -20.51 1.13 10.01
CA ALA A 392 -21.37 0.57 8.98
C ALA A 392 -22.20 1.61 8.18
N ALA A 393 -22.35 2.82 8.69
CA ALA A 393 -23.10 3.91 8.06
C ALA A 393 -22.23 5.13 7.68
N THR A 394 -21.05 5.25 8.27
CA THR A 394 -20.21 6.45 8.19
C THR A 394 -18.84 6.12 7.58
N VAL A 395 -18.51 6.79 6.49
CA VAL A 395 -17.17 6.68 5.84
C VAL A 395 -16.08 7.11 6.80
N GLY A 396 -14.94 6.44 6.74
CA GLY A 396 -13.75 6.81 7.50
C GLY A 396 -13.18 8.16 7.08
N SER A 397 -12.26 8.66 7.86
CA SER A 397 -11.63 9.97 7.66
C SER A 397 -10.12 9.88 7.87
N LEU A 398 -9.39 10.47 6.93
CA LEU A 398 -7.96 10.74 7.02
C LEU A 398 -7.75 12.24 7.20
N LYS A 399 -6.85 12.65 8.09
CA LYS A 399 -6.43 14.04 8.24
C LYS A 399 -4.91 14.15 8.15
N ILE A 400 -4.42 15.07 7.32
CA ILE A 400 -2.98 15.39 7.21
C ILE A 400 -2.61 16.48 8.23
N ASP A 401 -1.47 16.34 8.88
CA ASP A 401 -0.83 17.38 9.70
C ASP A 401 -0.01 18.31 8.81
N LEU A 402 -0.45 19.55 8.68
CA LEU A 402 0.23 20.54 7.82
C LEU A 402 1.60 21.00 8.33
N LYS A 403 1.99 20.68 9.56
CA LYS A 403 3.32 20.99 10.11
C LYS A 403 4.33 19.91 9.77
N THR A 404 3.89 18.66 9.77
CA THR A 404 4.77 17.52 9.57
C THR A 404 4.58 16.88 8.19
N HIS A 405 3.49 17.22 7.48
CA HIS A 405 3.03 16.62 6.23
C HIS A 405 2.77 15.10 6.33
N GLY A 406 2.71 14.56 7.54
CA GLY A 406 2.27 13.19 7.82
C GLY A 406 0.81 13.15 8.24
N VAL A 407 0.37 11.99 8.67
CA VAL A 407 -1.01 11.77 9.14
C VAL A 407 -1.18 12.32 10.55
N ALA A 408 -2.23 13.11 10.77
CA ALA A 408 -2.60 13.63 12.09
C ALA A 408 -3.58 12.70 12.83
N SER A 409 -4.40 11.95 12.10
CA SER A 409 -5.37 11.00 12.64
C SER A 409 -5.67 9.93 11.62
N ARG A 410 -5.53 8.68 12.04
CA ARG A 410 -5.85 7.48 11.28
C ARG A 410 -6.02 6.31 12.25
N PRO A 411 -7.04 5.47 12.09
CA PRO A 411 -7.21 4.27 12.90
C PRO A 411 -6.02 3.33 12.77
N MET A 412 -5.49 2.94 13.91
CA MET A 412 -4.38 2.01 14.06
C MET A 412 -4.83 0.84 14.95
N GLY A 413 -4.09 -0.25 14.91
CA GLY A 413 -4.33 -1.35 15.82
C GLY A 413 -3.12 -2.23 16.04
N VAL A 414 -3.21 -3.05 17.09
CA VAL A 414 -2.38 -4.25 17.26
C VAL A 414 -3.24 -5.44 16.87
N PHE A 415 -2.71 -6.29 16.03
CA PHE A 415 -3.38 -7.46 15.49
C PHE A 415 -2.54 -8.71 15.69
N GLU A 416 -3.18 -9.85 15.77
CA GLU A 416 -2.55 -11.16 15.71
C GLU A 416 -3.03 -11.91 14.47
N TYR A 417 -2.09 -12.36 13.63
CA TYR A 417 -2.37 -13.36 12.62
C TYR A 417 -2.06 -14.73 13.17
N LYS A 418 -3.01 -15.65 13.10
CA LYS A 418 -2.86 -17.04 13.50
C LYS A 418 -3.93 -17.91 12.82
N ASP A 419 -3.60 -19.15 12.48
CA ASP A 419 -4.53 -20.13 11.89
C ASP A 419 -5.30 -19.57 10.70
N GLY A 420 -4.63 -18.79 9.81
CA GLY A 420 -5.21 -18.18 8.63
C GLY A 420 -6.13 -16.98 8.89
N LYS A 421 -6.17 -16.46 10.12
CA LYS A 421 -7.07 -15.37 10.53
C LYS A 421 -6.29 -14.22 11.16
N VAL A 422 -6.77 -13.00 10.92
CA VAL A 422 -6.32 -11.80 11.64
C VAL A 422 -7.35 -11.47 12.71
N LYS A 423 -6.88 -11.24 13.93
CA LYS A 423 -7.70 -10.84 15.08
C LYS A 423 -7.18 -9.52 15.64
N PRO A 424 -8.04 -8.52 15.88
CA PRO A 424 -7.64 -7.33 16.61
C PRO A 424 -7.38 -7.64 18.07
N LEU A 425 -6.26 -7.15 18.61
CA LEU A 425 -5.86 -7.24 20.01
C LEU A 425 -6.01 -5.90 20.73
N ALA A 426 -5.83 -4.80 20.03
CA ALA A 426 -6.06 -3.44 20.51
C ALA A 426 -6.33 -2.50 19.36
N THR A 427 -7.03 -1.40 19.65
CA THR A 427 -7.27 -0.30 18.71
C THR A 427 -6.85 1.03 19.32
N TYR A 428 -6.39 1.97 18.49
CA TYR A 428 -5.97 3.31 18.89
C TYR A 428 -5.93 4.23 17.66
N ASP A 429 -5.76 5.51 17.85
CA ASP A 429 -5.42 6.44 16.77
C ASP A 429 -3.91 6.69 16.75
N VAL A 430 -3.40 7.30 15.68
CA VAL A 430 -2.01 7.71 15.52
C VAL A 430 -1.46 8.30 16.81
N GLY A 431 -0.25 7.91 17.18
CA GLY A 431 0.37 8.31 18.45
C GLY A 431 -0.17 7.61 19.70
N GLY A 432 -0.99 6.57 19.55
CA GLY A 432 -1.52 5.78 20.67
C GLY A 432 -2.74 6.39 21.36
N GLN A 433 -3.35 7.43 20.77
CA GLN A 433 -4.51 8.10 21.36
C GLN A 433 -5.74 7.17 21.34
N GLY A 434 -6.62 7.34 22.34
CA GLY A 434 -7.85 6.57 22.39
C GLY A 434 -7.67 5.05 22.53
N PHE A 435 -6.54 4.60 23.10
CA PHE A 435 -6.18 3.20 23.22
C PHE A 435 -7.25 2.35 23.93
N ARG A 436 -7.61 1.21 23.31
CA ARG A 436 -8.54 0.20 23.84
C ARG A 436 -7.98 -1.20 23.64
N LEU A 437 -7.99 -2.04 24.66
CA LEU A 437 -7.71 -3.47 24.55
C LEU A 437 -8.93 -4.19 24.00
N GLY A 438 -8.66 -5.18 23.16
CA GLY A 438 -9.68 -5.92 22.42
C GLY A 438 -10.14 -5.14 21.19
N GLY A 439 -10.78 -5.82 20.25
CA GLY A 439 -11.42 -5.27 19.04
C GLY A 439 -12.90 -5.58 19.06
#